data_2c9989ba54880ebb36aade887f159d90
#
_entry.id   2c9989ba54880ebb36aade887f159d90
#
_cell.length_a   1.000
_cell.length_b   1.000
_cell.length_c   1.000
_cell.angle_alpha   90.00
_cell.angle_beta   90.00
_cell.angle_gamma   90.00
#
_symmetry.space_group_name_H-M   'P 1'
#
loop_
_entity.id
_entity.type
_entity.pdbx_description
1 polymer ?
#
loop_
_entity_poly.entity_id
_entity_poly.type
_entity_poly.pdbx_seq_one_letter_code
_entity_poly.pdbx_strand_id
1 'polypeptide(L)'
;MKTNKTISHILLLFISLLLWSCGSTVEYTSAKMALQNENWDEAEKYLLEALKVEPQNAEVMVQIGYHVYARKQQWEEMNEMFNNAVSVNPEGKALGRPVKEITQNYREMYWAENYNKAVRKFNNYKKMQDKAILKEAIDVFNETVSIDPAKSQTYSILATCYYELGNTDKEIESGKKGYEMDPDDFQTNYTLGQILSLAGNKKEALFHVEKSVQIEPSDTDAVRQLATLYYDNGEKEKSVETFETAIRQESDKTIKANLYFNLGVLYMQLEKFEEAEDNFFSAYDLNPEDIEALSGIAQTFENAEKWRRASKFYRELIELDPENPDHYKGMSRVLIKQGDMDGATRYFEKAKQLGG
;
A
#
# COMPACT_ATOMS: atom_id res chain seq x y z
N MET A 1 -42.46 -58.31 43.38
CA MET A 1 -41.15 -57.68 43.53
C MET A 1 -40.37 -57.53 42.24
N LYS A 2 -40.81 -56.69 41.29
CA LYS A 2 -40.07 -56.39 40.02
C LYS A 2 -40.11 -54.95 39.59
N THR A 3 -40.44 -54.03 40.51
CA THR A 3 -40.61 -52.59 40.20
C THR A 3 -39.52 -51.66 40.73
N ASN A 4 -38.54 -52.10 41.49
CA ASN A 4 -37.54 -51.27 42.17
C ASN A 4 -36.16 -51.20 41.45
N LYS A 5 -35.91 -52.04 40.43
CA LYS A 5 -34.60 -51.97 39.70
C LYS A 5 -34.60 -50.99 38.53
N THR A 6 -35.75 -50.72 37.90
CA THR A 6 -35.88 -49.78 36.76
C THR A 6 -35.80 -48.31 37.15
N ILE A 7 -36.24 -47.96 38.35
CA ILE A 7 -36.19 -46.57 38.86
C ILE A 7 -34.75 -46.15 39.24
N SER A 8 -33.93 -47.09 39.73
CA SER A 8 -32.54 -46.81 40.11
C SER A 8 -31.64 -46.54 38.89
N HIS A 9 -31.91 -47.13 37.73
CA HIS A 9 -31.11 -46.91 36.49
C HIS A 9 -31.50 -45.62 35.77
N ILE A 10 -32.79 -45.22 35.87
CA ILE A 10 -33.25 -43.94 35.30
C ILE A 10 -32.76 -42.78 36.15
N LEU A 11 -32.65 -42.91 37.47
CA LEU A 11 -32.13 -41.87 38.35
C LEU A 11 -30.61 -41.69 38.18
N LEU A 12 -29.85 -42.76 37.91
CA LEU A 12 -28.42 -42.70 37.60
C LEU A 12 -28.13 -42.12 36.22
N LEU A 13 -28.99 -42.35 35.24
CA LEU A 13 -28.88 -41.71 33.91
C LEU A 13 -29.28 -40.22 33.97
N PHE A 14 -30.21 -39.80 34.81
CA PHE A 14 -30.57 -38.39 35.01
C PHE A 14 -29.51 -37.62 35.78
N ILE A 15 -28.76 -38.26 36.71
CA ILE A 15 -27.66 -37.63 37.46
C ILE A 15 -26.43 -37.46 36.56
N SER A 16 -26.19 -38.36 35.58
CA SER A 16 -25.12 -38.21 34.61
C SER A 16 -25.41 -37.16 33.55
N LEU A 17 -26.67 -36.83 33.27
CA LEU A 17 -27.13 -35.78 32.38
C LEU A 17 -27.21 -34.39 33.06
N LEU A 18 -27.22 -34.31 34.38
CA LEU A 18 -27.24 -33.07 35.17
C LEU A 18 -25.83 -32.54 35.49
N LEU A 19 -24.76 -33.30 35.20
CA LEU A 19 -23.37 -32.85 35.36
C LEU A 19 -22.82 -32.14 34.10
N TRP A 20 -23.61 -31.97 33.04
CA TRP A 20 -23.31 -31.13 31.91
C TRP A 20 -23.95 -29.74 32.02
N SER A 21 -24.10 -29.23 33.22
CA SER A 21 -24.55 -27.88 33.50
C SER A 21 -23.35 -26.93 33.60
N CYS A 22 -23.09 -26.21 32.57
CA CYS A 22 -22.70 -24.78 32.50
C CYS A 22 -21.95 -24.21 33.75
N GLY A 23 -20.87 -24.84 34.19
CA GLY A 23 -19.92 -24.24 35.12
C GLY A 23 -18.52 -24.35 34.51
N SER A 24 -17.75 -23.27 34.49
CA SER A 24 -16.33 -23.37 34.08
C SER A 24 -15.61 -24.37 35.01
N THR A 25 -14.70 -25.16 34.45
CA THR A 25 -13.87 -26.10 35.21
C THR A 25 -13.09 -25.41 36.33
N VAL A 26 -12.61 -26.18 37.29
CA VAL A 26 -11.76 -25.65 38.39
C VAL A 26 -10.51 -24.99 37.80
N GLU A 27 -9.92 -25.62 36.79
CA GLU A 27 -8.74 -25.10 36.04
C GLU A 27 -9.02 -23.76 35.40
N TYR A 28 -10.14 -23.63 34.68
CA TYR A 28 -10.48 -22.36 34.03
C TYR A 28 -10.87 -21.28 35.03
N THR A 29 -11.50 -21.66 36.15
CA THR A 29 -11.79 -20.72 37.23
C THR A 29 -10.50 -20.22 37.89
N SER A 30 -9.52 -21.10 38.11
CA SER A 30 -8.20 -20.75 38.63
C SER A 30 -7.43 -19.85 37.65
N ALA A 31 -7.52 -20.13 36.33
CA ALA A 31 -6.95 -19.31 35.30
C ALA A 31 -7.52 -17.88 35.34
N LYS A 32 -8.85 -17.73 35.47
CA LYS A 32 -9.48 -16.39 35.55
C LYS A 32 -9.01 -15.61 36.79
N MET A 33 -8.86 -16.28 37.92
CA MET A 33 -8.33 -15.65 39.14
C MET A 33 -6.86 -15.22 38.96
N ALA A 34 -6.04 -16.07 38.35
CA ALA A 34 -4.65 -15.74 38.06
C ALA A 34 -4.53 -14.55 37.08
N LEU A 35 -5.38 -14.50 36.05
CA LEU A 35 -5.46 -13.37 35.12
C LEU A 35 -5.88 -12.07 35.80
N GLN A 36 -6.87 -12.11 36.72
CA GLN A 36 -7.31 -10.94 37.47
C GLN A 36 -6.22 -10.42 38.42
N ASN A 37 -5.36 -11.30 38.92
CA ASN A 37 -4.24 -10.95 39.79
C ASN A 37 -2.95 -10.65 39.02
N GLU A 38 -3.01 -10.62 37.68
CA GLU A 38 -1.85 -10.42 36.78
C GLU A 38 -0.71 -11.44 37.02
N ASN A 39 -1.03 -12.60 37.58
CA ASN A 39 -0.07 -13.70 37.76
C ASN A 39 0.00 -14.55 36.49
N TRP A 40 0.84 -14.10 35.56
CA TRP A 40 0.87 -14.64 34.21
C TRP A 40 1.37 -16.08 34.12
N ASP A 41 2.29 -16.49 34.97
CA ASP A 41 2.83 -17.86 35.00
C ASP A 41 1.77 -18.86 35.47
N GLU A 42 1.01 -18.51 36.51
CA GLU A 42 -0.11 -19.32 36.95
C GLU A 42 -1.27 -19.30 35.96
N ALA A 43 -1.54 -18.14 35.36
CA ALA A 43 -2.56 -18.01 34.31
C ALA A 43 -2.26 -18.92 33.11
N GLU A 44 -1.05 -18.92 32.62
CA GLU A 44 -0.61 -19.83 31.54
C GLU A 44 -0.80 -21.30 31.97
N LYS A 45 -0.29 -21.68 33.14
CA LYS A 45 -0.41 -23.05 33.64
C LYS A 45 -1.86 -23.50 33.65
N TYR A 46 -2.73 -22.74 34.31
CA TYR A 46 -4.14 -23.11 34.46
C TYR A 46 -4.94 -23.03 33.15
N LEU A 47 -4.60 -22.10 32.23
CA LEU A 47 -5.22 -22.06 30.90
C LEU A 47 -4.88 -23.31 30.08
N LEU A 48 -3.62 -23.75 30.09
CA LEU A 48 -3.19 -24.96 29.39
C LEU A 48 -3.79 -26.23 30.02
N GLU A 49 -3.94 -26.27 31.36
CA GLU A 49 -4.65 -27.35 32.06
C GLU A 49 -6.14 -27.34 31.69
N ALA A 50 -6.78 -26.17 31.67
CA ALA A 50 -8.18 -26.03 31.29
C ALA A 50 -8.44 -26.52 29.86
N LEU A 51 -7.54 -26.22 28.91
CA LEU A 51 -7.67 -26.70 27.54
C LEU A 51 -7.60 -28.23 27.44
N LYS A 52 -6.81 -28.89 28.28
CA LYS A 52 -6.77 -30.39 28.35
C LYS A 52 -8.09 -30.98 28.81
N VAL A 53 -8.76 -30.33 29.78
CA VAL A 53 -10.04 -30.77 30.34
C VAL A 53 -11.20 -30.37 29.42
N GLU A 54 -11.13 -29.21 28.82
CA GLU A 54 -12.15 -28.64 27.91
C GLU A 54 -11.58 -28.38 26.53
N PRO A 55 -11.21 -29.40 25.74
CA PRO A 55 -10.51 -29.19 24.44
C PRO A 55 -11.36 -28.55 23.35
N GLN A 56 -12.66 -28.33 23.58
CA GLN A 56 -13.60 -27.65 22.68
C GLN A 56 -14.07 -26.32 23.28
N ASN A 57 -13.38 -25.79 24.29
CA ASN A 57 -13.74 -24.49 24.87
C ASN A 57 -13.07 -23.35 24.09
N ALA A 58 -13.81 -22.73 23.18
CA ALA A 58 -13.33 -21.61 22.34
C ALA A 58 -12.87 -20.40 23.18
N GLU A 59 -13.50 -20.13 24.35
CA GLU A 59 -13.07 -19.04 25.22
C GLU A 59 -11.69 -19.30 25.82
N VAL A 60 -11.41 -20.53 26.27
CA VAL A 60 -10.09 -20.92 26.79
C VAL A 60 -9.03 -20.77 25.70
N MET A 61 -9.32 -21.19 24.45
CA MET A 61 -8.41 -21.03 23.32
C MET A 61 -8.11 -19.55 23.04
N VAL A 62 -9.13 -18.67 23.04
CA VAL A 62 -8.94 -17.23 22.89
C VAL A 62 -8.06 -16.66 24.00
N GLN A 63 -8.30 -17.05 25.24
CA GLN A 63 -7.49 -16.60 26.40
C GLN A 63 -6.03 -17.05 26.29
N ILE A 64 -5.76 -18.28 25.83
CA ILE A 64 -4.40 -18.77 25.58
C ILE A 64 -3.74 -17.97 24.47
N GLY A 65 -4.41 -17.80 23.35
CA GLY A 65 -3.88 -17.01 22.23
C GLY A 65 -3.47 -15.60 22.67
N TYR A 66 -4.35 -14.93 23.42
CA TYR A 66 -4.13 -13.55 23.84
C TYR A 66 -3.15 -13.41 25.02
N HIS A 67 -3.36 -14.16 26.11
CA HIS A 67 -2.61 -13.96 27.35
C HIS A 67 -1.31 -14.77 27.44
N VAL A 68 -1.17 -15.84 26.64
CA VAL A 68 0.03 -16.68 26.65
C VAL A 68 0.88 -16.39 25.43
N TYR A 69 0.38 -16.71 24.23
CA TYR A 69 1.19 -16.67 23.02
C TYR A 69 1.48 -15.25 22.55
N ALA A 70 0.47 -14.36 22.48
CA ALA A 70 0.69 -12.98 22.04
C ALA A 70 1.64 -12.21 22.97
N ARG A 71 1.54 -12.41 24.29
CA ARG A 71 2.48 -11.79 25.25
C ARG A 71 3.93 -12.24 25.07
N LYS A 72 4.14 -13.45 24.57
CA LYS A 72 5.45 -14.03 24.27
C LYS A 72 5.90 -13.73 22.83
N GLN A 73 5.08 -13.00 22.07
CA GLN A 73 5.27 -12.72 20.63
C GLN A 73 5.37 -14.01 19.79
N GLN A 74 4.69 -15.06 20.24
CA GLN A 74 4.55 -16.34 19.54
C GLN A 74 3.33 -16.25 18.61
N TRP A 75 3.49 -15.56 17.49
CA TRP A 75 2.38 -15.17 16.63
C TRP A 75 1.73 -16.34 15.89
N GLU A 76 2.52 -17.34 15.52
CA GLU A 76 2.01 -18.55 14.85
C GLU A 76 1.13 -19.36 15.80
N GLU A 77 1.57 -19.59 17.03
CA GLU A 77 0.81 -20.29 18.06
C GLU A 77 -0.44 -19.49 18.49
N MET A 78 -0.33 -18.16 18.55
CA MET A 78 -1.50 -17.31 18.77
C MET A 78 -2.56 -17.52 17.68
N ASN A 79 -2.14 -17.52 16.42
CA ASN A 79 -3.04 -17.73 15.29
C ASN A 79 -3.62 -19.13 15.25
N GLU A 80 -2.85 -20.15 15.59
CA GLU A 80 -3.34 -21.52 15.71
C GLU A 80 -4.47 -21.60 16.74
N MET A 81 -4.27 -21.03 17.93
CA MET A 81 -5.31 -21.00 18.98
C MET A 81 -6.55 -20.21 18.53
N PHE A 82 -6.38 -19.06 17.88
CA PHE A 82 -7.52 -18.28 17.37
C PHE A 82 -8.28 -19.02 16.25
N ASN A 83 -7.56 -19.68 15.33
CA ASN A 83 -8.18 -20.48 14.28
C ASN A 83 -8.96 -21.68 14.86
N ASN A 84 -8.38 -22.37 15.86
CA ASN A 84 -9.03 -23.47 16.55
C ASN A 84 -10.29 -22.98 17.28
N ALA A 85 -10.23 -21.85 17.98
CA ALA A 85 -11.39 -21.25 18.64
C ALA A 85 -12.52 -20.92 17.66
N VAL A 86 -12.19 -20.30 16.51
CA VAL A 86 -13.15 -19.99 15.44
C VAL A 86 -13.73 -21.26 14.83
N SER A 87 -12.91 -22.28 14.58
CA SER A 87 -13.34 -23.56 14.03
C SER A 87 -14.34 -24.29 14.95
N VAL A 88 -14.11 -24.23 16.26
CA VAL A 88 -14.98 -24.88 17.25
C VAL A 88 -16.33 -24.18 17.37
N ASN A 89 -16.34 -22.85 17.50
CA ASN A 89 -17.58 -22.08 17.67
C ASN A 89 -17.40 -20.60 17.31
N PRO A 90 -17.52 -20.22 16.04
CA PRO A 90 -17.28 -18.85 15.57
C PRO A 90 -18.23 -17.81 16.19
N GLU A 91 -19.49 -18.19 16.43
CA GLU A 91 -20.53 -17.34 17.00
C GLU A 91 -20.66 -17.49 18.53
N GLY A 92 -19.90 -18.40 19.12
CA GLY A 92 -19.79 -18.55 20.58
C GLY A 92 -19.19 -17.29 21.19
N LYS A 93 -19.45 -17.08 22.48
CA LYS A 93 -18.92 -15.91 23.19
C LYS A 93 -17.59 -16.24 23.87
N ALA A 94 -16.61 -15.37 23.66
CA ALA A 94 -15.40 -15.28 24.44
C ALA A 94 -15.25 -13.84 24.94
N LEU A 95 -15.06 -13.65 26.25
CA LEU A 95 -14.98 -12.31 26.85
C LEU A 95 -16.18 -11.39 26.51
N GLY A 96 -17.36 -11.99 26.37
CA GLY A 96 -18.60 -11.26 26.06
C GLY A 96 -18.85 -10.91 24.61
N ARG A 97 -17.94 -11.25 23.69
CA ARG A 97 -18.03 -10.99 22.23
C ARG A 97 -18.01 -12.29 21.43
N PRO A 98 -18.53 -12.31 20.19
CA PRO A 98 -18.37 -13.44 19.30
C PRO A 98 -16.89 -13.82 19.11
N VAL A 99 -16.59 -15.13 19.12
CA VAL A 99 -15.21 -15.64 19.00
C VAL A 99 -14.53 -15.14 17.75
N LYS A 100 -15.24 -15.17 16.61
CA LYS A 100 -14.72 -14.67 15.33
C LYS A 100 -14.34 -13.18 15.42
N GLU A 101 -15.20 -12.37 16.03
CA GLU A 101 -14.97 -10.93 16.18
C GLU A 101 -13.77 -10.64 17.08
N ILE A 102 -13.73 -11.25 18.27
CA ILE A 102 -12.68 -10.93 19.24
C ILE A 102 -11.30 -11.41 18.78
N THR A 103 -11.21 -12.56 18.13
CA THR A 103 -9.93 -13.06 17.57
C THR A 103 -9.44 -12.16 16.44
N GLN A 104 -10.33 -11.66 15.58
CA GLN A 104 -9.97 -10.71 14.55
C GLN A 104 -9.52 -9.37 15.13
N ASN A 105 -10.23 -8.86 16.15
CA ASN A 105 -9.84 -7.60 16.82
C ASN A 105 -8.44 -7.70 17.46
N TYR A 106 -8.09 -8.84 18.05
CA TYR A 106 -6.75 -9.04 18.61
C TYR A 106 -5.67 -9.12 17.53
N ARG A 107 -5.93 -9.82 16.42
CA ARG A 107 -5.00 -9.81 15.26
C ARG A 107 -4.78 -8.40 14.75
N GLU A 108 -5.86 -7.66 14.54
CA GLU A 108 -5.79 -6.29 14.02
C GLU A 108 -5.04 -5.35 14.95
N MET A 109 -5.26 -5.45 16.27
CA MET A 109 -4.56 -4.66 17.26
C MET A 109 -3.03 -4.91 17.22
N TYR A 110 -2.61 -6.18 17.27
CA TYR A 110 -1.19 -6.53 17.25
C TYR A 110 -0.56 -6.27 15.86
N TRP A 111 -1.32 -6.53 14.79
CA TRP A 111 -0.89 -6.18 13.44
C TRP A 111 -0.63 -4.68 13.33
N ALA A 112 -1.56 -3.83 13.72
CA ALA A 112 -1.43 -2.37 13.61
C ALA A 112 -0.24 -1.84 14.42
N GLU A 113 -0.02 -2.35 15.64
CA GLU A 113 1.12 -1.97 16.48
C GLU A 113 2.46 -2.30 15.81
N ASN A 114 2.63 -3.55 15.35
CA ASN A 114 3.87 -4.01 14.71
C ASN A 114 4.05 -3.40 13.32
N TYR A 115 2.98 -3.24 12.53
CA TYR A 115 3.01 -2.57 11.26
C TYR A 115 3.53 -1.13 11.40
N ASN A 116 2.97 -0.36 12.33
CA ASN A 116 3.43 1.00 12.61
C ASN A 116 4.89 1.06 13.09
N LYS A 117 5.34 0.07 13.88
CA LYS A 117 6.74 -0.07 14.28
C LYS A 117 7.66 -0.30 13.07
N ALA A 118 7.26 -1.20 12.15
CA ALA A 118 7.99 -1.49 10.92
C ALA A 118 8.03 -0.27 9.98
N VAL A 119 6.90 0.44 9.80
CA VAL A 119 6.81 1.67 9.00
C VAL A 119 7.75 2.76 9.55
N ARG A 120 7.82 2.94 10.87
CA ARG A 120 8.79 3.90 11.46
C ARG A 120 10.23 3.53 11.14
N LYS A 121 10.60 2.24 11.18
CA LYS A 121 11.94 1.77 10.78
C LYS A 121 12.19 2.00 9.29
N PHE A 122 11.22 1.71 8.43
CA PHE A 122 11.31 1.97 6.99
C PHE A 122 11.48 3.46 6.68
N ASN A 123 10.71 4.33 7.32
CA ASN A 123 10.86 5.78 7.19
C ASN A 123 12.23 6.28 7.70
N ASN A 124 12.78 5.64 8.72
CA ASN A 124 14.14 5.94 9.19
C ASN A 124 15.20 5.52 8.16
N TYR A 125 15.03 4.34 7.54
CA TYR A 125 15.84 3.92 6.41
C TYR A 125 15.79 4.96 5.27
N LYS A 126 14.59 5.43 4.88
CA LYS A 126 14.47 6.45 3.81
C LYS A 126 15.25 7.73 4.08
N LYS A 127 15.41 8.11 5.35
CA LYS A 127 16.22 9.28 5.76
C LYS A 127 17.71 9.00 5.79
N MET A 128 18.10 7.84 6.31
CA MET A 128 19.50 7.51 6.58
C MET A 128 20.17 6.71 5.47
N GLN A 129 19.39 6.07 4.59
CA GLN A 129 19.86 5.17 3.50
C GLN A 129 20.70 3.99 4.00
N ASP A 130 20.51 3.60 5.27
CA ASP A 130 21.22 2.47 5.89
C ASP A 130 20.46 1.16 5.68
N LYS A 131 21.04 0.27 4.88
CA LYS A 131 20.45 -1.05 4.59
C LYS A 131 20.33 -1.97 5.81
N ALA A 132 21.05 -1.73 6.91
CA ALA A 132 20.85 -2.48 8.14
C ALA A 132 19.47 -2.14 8.76
N ILE A 133 19.10 -0.86 8.78
CA ILE A 133 17.78 -0.40 9.25
C ILE A 133 16.67 -0.97 8.36
N LEU A 134 16.89 -1.05 7.04
CA LEU A 134 15.94 -1.65 6.11
C LEU A 134 15.70 -3.14 6.42
N LYS A 135 16.76 -3.91 6.71
CA LYS A 135 16.63 -5.32 7.10
C LYS A 135 15.84 -5.48 8.40
N GLU A 136 16.11 -4.62 9.40
CA GLU A 136 15.31 -4.63 10.63
C GLU A 136 13.83 -4.28 10.38
N ALA A 137 13.53 -3.39 9.42
CA ALA A 137 12.16 -3.10 9.03
C ALA A 137 11.49 -4.33 8.40
N ILE A 138 12.19 -5.03 7.50
CA ILE A 138 11.71 -6.27 6.87
C ILE A 138 11.44 -7.35 7.92
N ASP A 139 12.31 -7.53 8.90
CA ASP A 139 12.11 -8.52 9.95
C ASP A 139 10.80 -8.24 10.72
N VAL A 140 10.54 -6.98 11.09
CA VAL A 140 9.30 -6.60 11.77
C VAL A 140 8.08 -6.70 10.84
N PHE A 141 8.20 -6.41 9.54
CA PHE A 141 7.11 -6.65 8.59
C PHE A 141 6.80 -8.16 8.44
N ASN A 142 7.81 -9.03 8.46
CA ASN A 142 7.59 -10.48 8.46
C ASN A 142 6.88 -10.97 9.74
N GLU A 143 7.22 -10.41 10.92
CA GLU A 143 6.44 -10.64 12.14
C GLU A 143 4.97 -10.19 11.95
N THR A 144 4.77 -9.06 11.28
CA THR A 144 3.41 -8.54 10.98
C THR A 144 2.61 -9.49 10.09
N VAL A 145 3.27 -10.13 9.11
CA VAL A 145 2.66 -11.20 8.29
C VAL A 145 2.26 -12.40 9.16
N SER A 146 3.11 -12.79 10.13
CA SER A 146 2.77 -13.90 11.05
C SER A 146 1.60 -13.55 11.98
N ILE A 147 1.36 -12.26 12.27
CA ILE A 147 0.22 -11.81 13.11
C ILE A 147 -1.10 -11.86 12.33
N ASP A 148 -1.15 -11.25 11.15
CA ASP A 148 -2.34 -11.26 10.28
C ASP A 148 -1.92 -11.40 8.81
N PRO A 149 -1.84 -12.63 8.31
CA PRO A 149 -1.41 -12.91 6.93
C PRO A 149 -2.43 -12.44 5.87
N ALA A 150 -3.64 -12.03 6.26
CA ALA A 150 -4.65 -11.56 5.31
C ALA A 150 -4.50 -10.07 4.95
N LYS A 151 -3.58 -9.34 5.58
CA LYS A 151 -3.37 -7.91 5.33
C LYS A 151 -2.47 -7.67 4.11
N SER A 152 -3.07 -7.40 2.95
CA SER A 152 -2.39 -7.12 1.67
C SER A 152 -1.35 -6.00 1.78
N GLN A 153 -1.63 -4.95 2.57
CA GLN A 153 -0.74 -3.81 2.78
C GLN A 153 0.65 -4.21 3.28
N THR A 154 0.74 -5.27 4.11
CA THR A 154 2.04 -5.74 4.61
C THR A 154 2.90 -6.29 3.48
N TYR A 155 2.30 -7.01 2.55
CA TYR A 155 3.02 -7.58 1.41
C TYR A 155 3.43 -6.50 0.41
N SER A 156 2.60 -5.48 0.18
CA SER A 156 2.92 -4.37 -0.71
C SER A 156 4.14 -3.58 -0.22
N ILE A 157 4.22 -3.29 1.09
CA ILE A 157 5.38 -2.60 1.64
C ILE A 157 6.62 -3.51 1.72
N LEU A 158 6.45 -4.83 1.95
CA LEU A 158 7.55 -5.80 1.85
C LEU A 158 8.13 -5.84 0.44
N ALA A 159 7.29 -5.83 -0.60
CA ALA A 159 7.75 -5.74 -1.98
C ALA A 159 8.61 -4.50 -2.20
N THR A 160 8.17 -3.33 -1.72
CA THR A 160 8.95 -2.08 -1.77
C THR A 160 10.28 -2.22 -1.01
N CYS A 161 10.28 -2.84 0.17
CA CYS A 161 11.51 -3.06 0.93
C CYS A 161 12.51 -3.99 0.19
N TYR A 162 12.01 -5.03 -0.46
CA TYR A 162 12.86 -5.93 -1.25
C TYR A 162 13.38 -5.28 -2.53
N TYR A 163 12.60 -4.40 -3.17
CA TYR A 163 13.08 -3.54 -4.26
C TYR A 163 14.29 -2.70 -3.81
N GLU A 164 14.18 -1.99 -2.68
CA GLU A 164 15.25 -1.17 -2.12
C GLU A 164 16.52 -1.99 -1.75
N LEU A 165 16.35 -3.27 -1.45
CA LEU A 165 17.48 -4.20 -1.27
C LEU A 165 18.07 -4.71 -2.58
N GLY A 166 17.35 -4.60 -3.70
CA GLY A 166 17.69 -5.21 -5.00
C GLY A 166 17.41 -6.71 -5.05
N ASN A 167 16.43 -7.19 -4.27
CA ASN A 167 16.03 -8.61 -4.25
C ASN A 167 14.73 -8.80 -5.05
N THR A 168 14.87 -8.89 -6.37
CA THR A 168 13.75 -8.96 -7.32
C THR A 168 12.87 -10.20 -7.11
N ASP A 169 13.43 -11.35 -6.73
CA ASP A 169 12.64 -12.56 -6.51
C ASP A 169 11.64 -12.38 -5.35
N LYS A 170 12.12 -11.89 -4.21
CA LYS A 170 11.27 -11.63 -3.04
C LYS A 170 10.32 -10.46 -3.24
N GLU A 171 10.72 -9.47 -4.02
CA GLU A 171 9.87 -8.36 -4.44
C GLU A 171 8.63 -8.87 -5.19
N ILE A 172 8.81 -9.67 -6.25
CA ILE A 172 7.73 -10.27 -7.04
C ILE A 172 6.89 -11.21 -6.18
N GLU A 173 7.52 -12.07 -5.36
CA GLU A 173 6.81 -12.99 -4.46
C GLU A 173 5.90 -12.23 -3.50
N SER A 174 6.41 -11.17 -2.87
CA SER A 174 5.62 -10.35 -1.95
C SER A 174 4.47 -9.64 -2.66
N GLY A 175 4.73 -9.05 -3.83
CA GLY A 175 3.67 -8.41 -4.61
C GLY A 175 2.53 -9.39 -4.99
N LYS A 176 2.88 -10.60 -5.45
CA LYS A 176 1.89 -11.65 -5.79
C LYS A 176 1.10 -12.10 -4.56
N LYS A 177 1.73 -12.27 -3.40
CA LYS A 177 1.02 -12.59 -2.16
C LYS A 177 0.05 -11.49 -1.73
N GLY A 178 0.44 -10.23 -1.87
CA GLY A 178 -0.47 -9.12 -1.62
C GLY A 178 -1.72 -9.19 -2.49
N TYR A 179 -1.55 -9.44 -3.79
CA TYR A 179 -2.67 -9.62 -4.72
C TYR A 179 -3.55 -10.83 -4.40
N GLU A 180 -2.97 -11.95 -3.97
CA GLU A 180 -3.73 -13.14 -3.54
C GLU A 180 -4.60 -12.84 -2.30
N MET A 181 -4.14 -11.98 -1.40
CA MET A 181 -4.88 -11.59 -0.19
C MET A 181 -6.02 -10.60 -0.48
N ASP A 182 -5.78 -9.63 -1.34
CA ASP A 182 -6.79 -8.66 -1.76
C ASP A 182 -6.60 -8.25 -3.23
N PRO A 183 -7.28 -8.95 -4.15
CA PRO A 183 -7.19 -8.65 -5.58
C PRO A 183 -7.80 -7.29 -5.98
N ASP A 184 -8.61 -6.68 -5.11
CA ASP A 184 -9.25 -5.40 -5.35
C ASP A 184 -8.58 -4.23 -4.57
N ASP A 185 -7.43 -4.47 -3.93
CA ASP A 185 -6.63 -3.41 -3.31
C ASP A 185 -5.86 -2.61 -4.37
N PHE A 186 -6.05 -1.29 -4.37
CA PHE A 186 -5.38 -0.38 -5.30
C PHE A 186 -3.86 -0.48 -5.20
N GLN A 187 -3.32 -0.31 -3.98
CA GLN A 187 -1.88 -0.26 -3.75
C GLN A 187 -1.17 -1.55 -4.15
N THR A 188 -1.80 -2.67 -3.89
CA THR A 188 -1.28 -4.00 -4.27
C THR A 188 -1.20 -4.14 -5.79
N ASN A 189 -2.27 -3.80 -6.51
CA ASN A 189 -2.27 -3.86 -7.97
C ASN A 189 -1.27 -2.87 -8.57
N TYR A 190 -1.24 -1.63 -8.09
CA TYR A 190 -0.32 -0.61 -8.56
C TYR A 190 1.15 -1.03 -8.36
N THR A 191 1.51 -1.46 -7.15
CA THR A 191 2.88 -1.90 -6.82
C THR A 191 3.29 -3.13 -7.64
N LEU A 192 2.42 -4.14 -7.72
CA LEU A 192 2.73 -5.36 -8.49
C LEU A 192 2.87 -5.05 -9.98
N GLY A 193 2.05 -4.15 -10.52
CA GLY A 193 2.17 -3.69 -11.89
C GLY A 193 3.51 -2.98 -12.16
N GLN A 194 3.98 -2.14 -11.23
CA GLN A 194 5.31 -1.51 -11.33
C GLN A 194 6.43 -2.55 -11.34
N ILE A 195 6.42 -3.46 -10.38
CA ILE A 195 7.43 -4.52 -10.23
C ILE A 195 7.52 -5.35 -11.51
N LEU A 196 6.38 -5.80 -12.01
CA LEU A 196 6.30 -6.64 -13.22
C LEU A 196 6.76 -5.87 -14.47
N SER A 197 6.46 -4.58 -14.55
CA SER A 197 6.94 -3.71 -15.64
C SER A 197 8.47 -3.62 -15.65
N LEU A 198 9.08 -3.36 -14.49
CA LEU A 198 10.53 -3.31 -14.33
C LEU A 198 11.21 -4.66 -14.61
N ALA A 199 10.56 -5.76 -14.25
CA ALA A 199 11.00 -7.12 -14.55
C ALA A 199 10.81 -7.53 -16.03
N GLY A 200 10.21 -6.68 -16.86
CA GLY A 200 9.95 -6.94 -18.28
C GLY A 200 8.72 -7.79 -18.56
N ASN A 201 7.93 -8.13 -17.54
CA ASN A 201 6.69 -8.91 -17.66
C ASN A 201 5.51 -8.03 -18.08
N LYS A 202 5.63 -7.38 -19.23
CA LYS A 202 4.72 -6.30 -19.69
C LYS A 202 3.24 -6.70 -19.69
N LYS A 203 2.91 -7.94 -20.06
CA LYS A 203 1.51 -8.39 -20.13
C LYS A 203 0.86 -8.50 -18.73
N GLU A 204 1.56 -9.08 -17.76
CA GLU A 204 1.08 -9.14 -16.38
C GLU A 204 1.05 -7.73 -15.76
N ALA A 205 2.08 -6.90 -16.03
CA ALA A 205 2.13 -5.52 -15.58
C ALA A 205 0.90 -4.74 -16.04
N LEU A 206 0.56 -4.84 -17.33
CA LEU A 206 -0.61 -4.16 -17.90
C LEU A 206 -1.90 -4.55 -17.18
N PHE A 207 -2.12 -5.86 -16.94
CA PHE A 207 -3.29 -6.35 -16.22
C PHE A 207 -3.44 -5.68 -14.85
N HIS A 208 -2.37 -5.63 -14.06
CA HIS A 208 -2.41 -5.07 -12.71
C HIS A 208 -2.54 -3.54 -12.71
N VAL A 209 -1.87 -2.84 -13.62
CA VAL A 209 -2.00 -1.38 -13.73
C VAL A 209 -3.38 -0.98 -14.26
N GLU A 210 -3.95 -1.71 -15.23
CA GLU A 210 -5.35 -1.50 -15.65
C GLU A 210 -6.30 -1.67 -14.47
N LYS A 211 -6.09 -2.70 -13.65
CA LYS A 211 -6.91 -2.94 -12.46
C LYS A 211 -6.78 -1.79 -11.44
N SER A 212 -5.57 -1.28 -11.20
CA SER A 212 -5.39 -0.13 -10.29
C SER A 212 -6.13 1.11 -10.78
N VAL A 213 -6.05 1.44 -12.07
CA VAL A 213 -6.78 2.56 -12.66
C VAL A 213 -8.31 2.34 -12.65
N GLN A 214 -8.79 1.09 -12.73
CA GLN A 214 -10.22 0.80 -12.55
C GLN A 214 -10.69 1.07 -11.11
N ILE A 215 -9.84 0.82 -10.11
CA ILE A 215 -10.15 1.06 -8.69
C ILE A 215 -10.08 2.55 -8.37
N GLU A 216 -9.02 3.25 -8.80
CA GLU A 216 -8.83 4.69 -8.59
C GLU A 216 -8.55 5.39 -9.93
N PRO A 217 -9.59 5.74 -10.68
CA PRO A 217 -9.45 6.27 -12.06
C PRO A 217 -8.75 7.62 -12.17
N SER A 218 -8.66 8.38 -11.10
CA SER A 218 -8.02 9.71 -11.07
C SER A 218 -6.65 9.72 -10.37
N ASP A 219 -6.15 8.57 -9.93
CA ASP A 219 -4.76 8.51 -9.44
C ASP A 219 -3.79 8.79 -10.59
N THR A 220 -3.11 9.95 -10.51
CA THR A 220 -2.27 10.46 -11.61
C THR A 220 -1.07 9.57 -11.91
N ASP A 221 -0.52 8.90 -10.91
CA ASP A 221 0.62 8.02 -11.07
C ASP A 221 0.24 6.70 -11.74
N ALA A 222 -0.89 6.12 -11.33
CA ALA A 222 -1.41 4.91 -11.96
C ALA A 222 -1.84 5.16 -13.41
N VAL A 223 -2.54 6.28 -13.68
CA VAL A 223 -2.92 6.69 -15.04
C VAL A 223 -1.68 6.92 -15.91
N ARG A 224 -0.67 7.62 -15.41
CA ARG A 224 0.59 7.86 -16.13
C ARG A 224 1.32 6.54 -16.42
N GLN A 225 1.38 5.63 -15.47
CA GLN A 225 2.00 4.32 -15.65
C GLN A 225 1.26 3.48 -16.70
N LEU A 226 -0.08 3.45 -16.65
CA LEU A 226 -0.90 2.75 -17.64
C LEU A 226 -0.68 3.31 -19.04
N ALA A 227 -0.73 4.63 -19.17
CA ALA A 227 -0.49 5.29 -20.44
C ALA A 227 0.92 4.99 -20.99
N THR A 228 1.95 4.98 -20.12
CA THR A 228 3.32 4.60 -20.49
C THR A 228 3.39 3.15 -20.97
N LEU A 229 2.75 2.22 -20.29
CA LEU A 229 2.72 0.81 -20.70
C LEU A 229 2.04 0.62 -22.05
N TYR A 230 0.92 1.33 -22.32
CA TYR A 230 0.28 1.31 -23.63
C TYR A 230 1.20 1.92 -24.70
N TYR A 231 1.85 3.05 -24.41
CA TYR A 231 2.80 3.68 -25.34
C TYR A 231 3.96 2.73 -25.69
N ASP A 232 4.59 2.11 -24.69
CA ASP A 232 5.72 1.18 -24.86
C ASP A 232 5.32 -0.12 -25.59
N ASN A 233 4.04 -0.49 -25.53
CA ASN A 233 3.48 -1.59 -26.32
C ASN A 233 3.06 -1.17 -27.74
N GLY A 234 3.21 0.10 -28.11
CA GLY A 234 2.81 0.66 -29.41
C GLY A 234 1.33 0.99 -29.52
N GLU A 235 0.55 0.89 -28.41
CA GLU A 235 -0.89 1.18 -28.36
C GLU A 235 -1.11 2.67 -28.05
N LYS A 236 -0.63 3.54 -28.96
CA LYS A 236 -0.56 4.99 -28.75
C LYS A 236 -1.93 5.63 -28.52
N GLU A 237 -2.95 5.16 -29.20
CA GLU A 237 -4.32 5.64 -29.09
C GLU A 237 -4.89 5.35 -27.67
N LYS A 238 -4.64 4.16 -27.15
CA LYS A 238 -5.06 3.81 -25.78
C LYS A 238 -4.30 4.60 -24.73
N SER A 239 -3.04 4.90 -24.96
CA SER A 239 -2.23 5.74 -24.08
C SER A 239 -2.87 7.13 -23.91
N VAL A 240 -3.29 7.77 -25.00
CA VAL A 240 -4.01 9.05 -24.99
C VAL A 240 -5.38 8.91 -24.32
N GLU A 241 -6.19 7.92 -24.73
CA GLU A 241 -7.53 7.67 -24.20
C GLU A 241 -7.53 7.48 -22.67
N THR A 242 -6.46 6.90 -22.13
CA THR A 242 -6.29 6.70 -20.68
C THR A 242 -6.31 8.04 -19.94
N PHE A 243 -5.50 9.00 -20.37
CA PHE A 243 -5.50 10.34 -19.78
C PHE A 243 -6.80 11.09 -20.02
N GLU A 244 -7.33 11.07 -21.23
CA GLU A 244 -8.58 11.75 -21.56
C GLU A 244 -9.75 11.24 -20.72
N THR A 245 -9.79 9.93 -20.44
CA THR A 245 -10.82 9.33 -19.61
C THR A 245 -10.69 9.77 -18.15
N ALA A 246 -9.48 9.76 -17.61
CA ALA A 246 -9.21 10.25 -16.24
C ALA A 246 -9.57 11.75 -16.11
N ILE A 247 -9.20 12.59 -17.09
CA ILE A 247 -9.53 14.03 -17.12
C ILE A 247 -11.04 14.27 -17.14
N ARG A 248 -11.80 13.46 -17.89
CA ARG A 248 -13.27 13.58 -17.94
C ARG A 248 -13.95 13.23 -16.60
N GLN A 249 -13.38 12.30 -15.84
CA GLN A 249 -13.92 11.82 -14.57
C GLN A 249 -13.50 12.67 -13.38
N GLU A 250 -12.37 13.38 -13.49
CA GLU A 250 -11.79 14.14 -12.38
C GLU A 250 -12.51 15.48 -12.16
N SER A 251 -12.83 15.78 -10.91
CA SER A 251 -13.45 17.05 -10.48
C SER A 251 -12.51 17.99 -9.72
N ASP A 252 -11.46 17.42 -9.08
CA ASP A 252 -10.43 18.23 -8.41
C ASP A 252 -9.54 18.94 -9.43
N LYS A 253 -9.40 20.26 -9.26
CA LYS A 253 -8.68 21.11 -10.23
C LYS A 253 -7.18 20.81 -10.25
N THR A 254 -6.59 20.49 -9.09
CA THR A 254 -5.16 20.23 -8.98
C THR A 254 -4.80 18.88 -9.62
N ILE A 255 -5.58 17.85 -9.36
CA ILE A 255 -5.42 16.54 -9.98
C ILE A 255 -5.63 16.65 -11.49
N LYS A 256 -6.66 17.38 -11.91
CA LYS A 256 -6.96 17.61 -13.34
C LYS A 256 -5.85 18.37 -14.06
N ALA A 257 -5.23 19.35 -13.40
CA ALA A 257 -4.06 20.05 -13.95
C ALA A 257 -2.90 19.08 -14.18
N ASN A 258 -2.60 18.20 -13.22
CA ASN A 258 -1.56 17.19 -13.36
C ASN A 258 -1.85 16.18 -14.49
N LEU A 259 -3.10 15.78 -14.67
CA LEU A 259 -3.51 14.90 -15.78
C LEU A 259 -3.32 15.58 -17.14
N TYR A 260 -3.72 16.85 -17.28
CA TYR A 260 -3.46 17.63 -18.49
C TYR A 260 -1.97 17.80 -18.76
N PHE A 261 -1.17 18.09 -17.72
CA PHE A 261 0.28 18.18 -17.87
C PHE A 261 0.88 16.88 -18.42
N ASN A 262 0.53 15.74 -17.82
CA ASN A 262 1.03 14.44 -18.27
C ASN A 262 0.56 14.08 -19.69
N LEU A 263 -0.67 14.43 -20.06
CA LEU A 263 -1.16 14.26 -21.44
C LEU A 263 -0.40 15.15 -22.42
N GLY A 264 -0.06 16.38 -22.02
CA GLY A 264 0.80 17.27 -22.79
C GLY A 264 2.18 16.65 -23.03
N VAL A 265 2.80 16.05 -22.01
CA VAL A 265 4.08 15.33 -22.14
C VAL A 265 3.94 14.15 -23.10
N LEU A 266 2.86 13.37 -23.03
CA LEU A 266 2.61 12.28 -23.97
C LEU A 266 2.49 12.78 -25.40
N TYR A 267 1.76 13.85 -25.64
CA TYR A 267 1.64 14.44 -26.98
C TYR A 267 2.97 14.98 -27.50
N MET A 268 3.85 15.52 -26.63
CA MET A 268 5.22 15.86 -26.98
C MET A 268 6.01 14.64 -27.47
N GLN A 269 5.90 13.50 -26.78
CA GLN A 269 6.56 12.25 -27.20
C GLN A 269 6.01 11.71 -28.53
N LEU A 270 4.75 12.00 -28.83
CA LEU A 270 4.09 11.64 -30.09
C LEU A 270 4.36 12.66 -31.22
N GLU A 271 5.15 13.72 -30.96
CA GLU A 271 5.41 14.83 -31.85
C GLU A 271 4.14 15.59 -32.31
N LYS A 272 3.07 15.49 -31.51
CA LYS A 272 1.79 16.20 -31.71
C LYS A 272 1.81 17.52 -30.94
N PHE A 273 2.53 18.49 -31.48
CA PHE A 273 2.84 19.74 -30.76
C PHE A 273 1.64 20.64 -30.51
N GLU A 274 0.61 20.61 -31.38
CA GLU A 274 -0.61 21.42 -31.20
C GLU A 274 -1.43 20.88 -30.04
N GLU A 275 -1.62 19.55 -29.96
CA GLU A 275 -2.31 18.90 -28.88
C GLU A 275 -1.52 19.03 -27.56
N ALA A 276 -0.18 18.98 -27.62
CA ALA A 276 0.66 19.22 -26.44
C ALA A 276 0.49 20.64 -25.90
N GLU A 277 0.49 21.65 -26.79
CA GLU A 277 0.25 23.08 -26.47
C GLU A 277 -1.08 23.22 -25.72
N ASP A 278 -2.18 22.71 -26.28
CA ASP A 278 -3.53 22.82 -25.71
C ASP A 278 -3.63 22.21 -24.32
N ASN A 279 -2.96 21.07 -24.11
CA ASN A 279 -2.98 20.38 -22.83
C ASN A 279 -2.13 21.08 -21.77
N PHE A 280 -0.94 21.59 -22.12
CA PHE A 280 -0.14 22.37 -21.17
C PHE A 280 -0.82 23.70 -20.82
N PHE A 281 -1.50 24.36 -21.76
CA PHE A 281 -2.30 25.53 -21.43
C PHE A 281 -3.47 25.18 -20.52
N SER A 282 -4.14 24.06 -20.74
CA SER A 282 -5.21 23.60 -19.85
C SER A 282 -4.70 23.33 -18.42
N ALA A 283 -3.50 22.75 -18.28
CA ALA A 283 -2.84 22.58 -16.99
C ALA A 283 -2.53 23.92 -16.33
N TYR A 284 -1.92 24.84 -17.05
CA TYR A 284 -1.56 26.19 -16.59
C TYR A 284 -2.78 27.04 -16.20
N ASP A 285 -3.85 26.97 -16.96
CA ASP A 285 -5.10 27.69 -16.64
C ASP A 285 -5.75 27.19 -15.35
N LEU A 286 -5.59 25.93 -15.01
CA LEU A 286 -6.08 25.34 -13.76
C LEU A 286 -5.14 25.64 -12.57
N ASN A 287 -3.86 25.76 -12.82
CA ASN A 287 -2.82 26.08 -11.82
C ASN A 287 -1.79 27.07 -12.41
N PRO A 288 -2.07 28.39 -12.39
CA PRO A 288 -1.16 29.39 -12.96
C PRO A 288 0.19 29.57 -12.23
N GLU A 289 0.35 28.97 -11.06
CA GLU A 289 1.62 28.95 -10.32
C GLU A 289 2.50 27.77 -10.71
N ASP A 290 2.04 26.90 -11.64
CA ASP A 290 2.75 25.72 -12.08
C ASP A 290 3.84 26.08 -13.11
N ILE A 291 5.07 26.23 -12.63
CA ILE A 291 6.26 26.51 -13.43
C ILE A 291 6.55 25.33 -14.40
N GLU A 292 6.20 24.09 -14.02
CA GLU A 292 6.41 22.92 -14.89
C GLU A 292 5.50 22.97 -16.11
N ALA A 293 4.22 23.32 -15.95
CA ALA A 293 3.29 23.49 -17.06
C ALA A 293 3.77 24.62 -18.00
N LEU A 294 4.21 25.74 -17.45
CA LEU A 294 4.77 26.84 -18.23
C LEU A 294 6.06 26.44 -18.98
N SER A 295 6.91 25.63 -18.34
CA SER A 295 8.10 25.04 -18.96
C SER A 295 7.73 24.10 -20.12
N GLY A 296 6.69 23.27 -19.92
CA GLY A 296 6.12 22.42 -20.98
C GLY A 296 5.67 23.23 -22.19
N ILE A 297 4.98 24.35 -21.97
CA ILE A 297 4.57 25.28 -23.04
C ILE A 297 5.80 25.82 -23.80
N ALA A 298 6.81 26.30 -23.07
CA ALA A 298 8.03 26.86 -23.70
C ALA A 298 8.75 25.81 -24.55
N GLN A 299 8.91 24.61 -24.06
CA GLN A 299 9.54 23.47 -24.77
C GLN A 299 8.71 23.01 -25.97
N THR A 300 7.37 23.00 -25.83
CA THR A 300 6.49 22.70 -26.98
C THR A 300 6.70 23.65 -28.13
N PHE A 301 6.74 24.96 -27.86
CA PHE A 301 7.04 25.96 -28.90
C PHE A 301 8.45 25.83 -29.44
N GLU A 302 9.45 25.49 -28.61
CA GLU A 302 10.83 25.24 -29.06
C GLU A 302 10.87 24.06 -30.05
N ASN A 303 10.23 22.94 -29.71
CA ASN A 303 10.19 21.72 -30.53
C ASN A 303 9.35 21.90 -31.81
N ALA A 304 8.29 22.69 -31.73
CA ALA A 304 7.48 23.07 -32.90
C ALA A 304 8.14 24.16 -33.76
N GLU A 305 9.38 24.55 -33.47
CA GLU A 305 10.14 25.63 -34.17
C GLU A 305 9.44 26.99 -34.15
N LYS A 306 8.51 27.21 -33.22
CA LYS A 306 7.79 28.48 -33.03
C LYS A 306 8.64 29.44 -32.16
N TRP A 307 9.86 29.76 -32.59
CA TRP A 307 10.92 30.41 -31.79
C TRP A 307 10.50 31.71 -31.10
N ARG A 308 9.66 32.55 -31.74
CA ARG A 308 9.18 33.79 -31.10
C ARG A 308 8.25 33.51 -29.89
N ARG A 309 7.43 32.48 -29.98
CA ARG A 309 6.58 32.08 -28.88
C ARG A 309 7.42 31.45 -27.77
N ALA A 310 8.32 30.55 -28.09
CA ALA A 310 9.23 29.93 -27.15
C ALA A 310 10.00 30.97 -26.31
N SER A 311 10.60 32.00 -26.98
CA SER A 311 11.35 33.06 -26.30
C SER A 311 10.47 33.90 -25.35
N LYS A 312 9.17 34.06 -25.66
CA LYS A 312 8.25 34.75 -24.76
C LYS A 312 8.10 33.97 -23.45
N PHE A 313 7.83 32.67 -23.54
CA PHE A 313 7.58 31.82 -22.36
C PHE A 313 8.87 31.53 -21.57
N TYR A 314 10.02 31.37 -22.20
CA TYR A 314 11.31 31.33 -21.48
C TYR A 314 11.61 32.63 -20.72
N ARG A 315 11.20 33.78 -21.24
CA ARG A 315 11.35 35.05 -20.49
C ARG A 315 10.45 35.06 -19.24
N GLU A 316 9.21 34.64 -19.38
CA GLU A 316 8.26 34.52 -18.26
C GLU A 316 8.76 33.55 -17.21
N LEU A 317 9.31 32.40 -17.59
CA LEU A 317 9.95 31.43 -16.69
C LEU A 317 11.14 32.05 -15.93
N ILE A 318 11.98 32.84 -16.61
CA ILE A 318 13.12 33.54 -16.00
C ILE A 318 12.64 34.60 -14.98
N GLU A 319 11.51 35.26 -15.25
CA GLU A 319 10.92 36.23 -14.32
C GLU A 319 10.34 35.52 -13.07
N LEU A 320 9.73 34.37 -13.22
CA LEU A 320 9.11 33.59 -12.12
C LEU A 320 10.15 32.83 -11.29
N ASP A 321 11.15 32.23 -11.93
CA ASP A 321 12.21 31.44 -11.29
C ASP A 321 13.59 31.83 -11.84
N PRO A 322 14.16 32.99 -11.38
CA PRO A 322 15.39 33.55 -11.91
C PRO A 322 16.68 32.81 -11.53
N GLU A 323 16.59 31.85 -10.59
CA GLU A 323 17.75 31.07 -10.15
C GLU A 323 17.88 29.72 -10.90
N ASN A 324 16.93 29.36 -11.74
CA ASN A 324 16.96 28.11 -12.49
C ASN A 324 17.76 28.24 -13.80
N PRO A 325 18.94 27.60 -13.91
CA PRO A 325 19.80 27.70 -15.08
C PRO A 325 19.16 27.17 -16.37
N ASP A 326 18.21 26.23 -16.28
CA ASP A 326 17.63 25.60 -17.46
C ASP A 326 16.72 26.55 -18.26
N HIS A 327 16.10 27.54 -17.60
CA HIS A 327 15.33 28.57 -18.27
C HIS A 327 16.25 29.47 -19.16
N TYR A 328 17.42 29.80 -18.67
CA TYR A 328 18.42 30.55 -19.38
C TYR A 328 19.04 29.76 -20.54
N LYS A 329 19.28 28.43 -20.35
CA LYS A 329 19.73 27.52 -21.41
C LYS A 329 18.68 27.43 -22.52
N GLY A 330 17.40 27.28 -22.18
CA GLY A 330 16.30 27.26 -23.14
C GLY A 330 16.23 28.55 -23.93
N MET A 331 16.28 29.71 -23.26
CA MET A 331 16.30 31.01 -23.93
C MET A 331 17.50 31.16 -24.89
N SER A 332 18.69 30.74 -24.45
CA SER A 332 19.90 30.76 -25.30
C SER A 332 19.74 29.93 -26.57
N ARG A 333 19.23 28.69 -26.45
CA ARG A 333 18.97 27.81 -27.61
C ARG A 333 18.02 28.47 -28.61
N VAL A 334 16.94 29.05 -28.11
CA VAL A 334 15.93 29.72 -28.94
C VAL A 334 16.51 30.94 -29.65
N LEU A 335 17.33 31.75 -28.97
CA LEU A 335 17.99 32.92 -29.55
C LEU A 335 19.00 32.56 -30.64
N ILE A 336 19.75 31.46 -30.51
CA ILE A 336 20.60 30.90 -31.57
C ILE A 336 19.76 30.64 -32.82
N LYS A 337 18.62 30.01 -32.69
CA LYS A 337 17.71 29.70 -33.80
C LYS A 337 17.08 30.96 -34.45
N GLN A 338 16.96 32.03 -33.68
CA GLN A 338 16.51 33.35 -34.17
C GLN A 338 17.64 34.17 -34.81
N GLY A 339 18.90 33.74 -34.69
CA GLY A 339 20.08 34.44 -35.21
C GLY A 339 20.65 35.51 -34.27
N ASP A 340 20.13 35.64 -33.03
CA ASP A 340 20.66 36.57 -32.03
C ASP A 340 21.78 35.89 -31.20
N MET A 341 22.97 35.85 -31.76
CA MET A 341 24.13 35.23 -31.12
C MET A 341 24.61 35.97 -29.87
N ASP A 342 24.48 37.32 -29.86
CA ASP A 342 24.88 38.15 -28.71
C ASP A 342 23.93 37.91 -27.50
N GLY A 343 22.63 37.87 -27.76
CA GLY A 343 21.62 37.52 -26.79
C GLY A 343 21.83 36.11 -26.24
N ALA A 344 22.03 35.14 -27.12
CA ALA A 344 22.27 33.75 -26.78
C ALA A 344 23.47 33.60 -25.84
N THR A 345 24.58 34.26 -26.15
CA THR A 345 25.80 34.23 -25.32
C THR A 345 25.54 34.77 -23.92
N ARG A 346 24.84 35.91 -23.79
CA ARG A 346 24.50 36.50 -22.49
C ARG A 346 23.67 35.55 -21.61
N TYR A 347 22.65 34.94 -22.19
CA TYR A 347 21.82 33.98 -21.44
C TYR A 347 22.59 32.71 -21.09
N PHE A 348 23.44 32.21 -21.95
CA PHE A 348 24.28 31.06 -21.66
C PHE A 348 25.28 31.30 -20.53
N GLU A 349 25.96 32.48 -20.54
CA GLU A 349 26.86 32.85 -19.47
C GLU A 349 26.13 33.03 -18.11
N LYS A 350 24.88 33.52 -18.14
CA LYS A 350 24.05 33.59 -16.91
C LYS A 350 23.72 32.18 -16.39
N ALA A 351 23.36 31.26 -17.29
CA ALA A 351 23.12 29.85 -16.89
C ALA A 351 24.34 29.25 -16.19
N LYS A 352 25.55 29.44 -16.75
CA LYS A 352 26.80 28.99 -16.13
C LYS A 352 27.04 29.58 -14.74
N GLN A 353 26.76 30.87 -14.54
CA GLN A 353 26.90 31.54 -13.26
C GLN A 353 25.98 30.94 -12.18
N LEU A 354 24.83 30.38 -12.58
CA LEU A 354 23.85 29.71 -11.73
C LEU A 354 24.17 28.21 -11.52
N GLY A 355 25.33 27.73 -12.01
CA GLY A 355 25.75 26.32 -11.84
C GLY A 355 25.18 25.36 -12.88
N GLY A 356 24.74 25.87 -14.01
CA GLY A 356 24.15 25.13 -15.13
C GLY A 356 25.10 24.72 -16.24
#